data_c93ed836ba25ae534a77f3abdcd46218
#
_entry.id   c93ed836ba25ae534a77f3abdcd46218
#
_cell.length_a   1.000
_cell.length_b   1.000
_cell.length_c   1.000
_cell.angle_alpha   90.00
_cell.angle_beta   90.00
_cell.angle_gamma   90.00
#
_symmetry.space_group_name_H-M   'P 1'
#
loop_
_entity.id
_entity.type
_entity.pdbx_description
1 polymer ?
#
loop_
_entity_poly.entity_id
_entity_poly.type
_entity_poly.pdbx_seq_one_letter_code
_entity_poly.pdbx_strand_id
1 'polypeptide(L)' 'MNRRDLVLDVAERTGSDRKTADAAVSAVVDSITAAVAKGDSVSISGFAKFY' A
#
# COMPACT_ATOMS: atom_id res chain seq x y z
N MET A 1 -3.52 3.90 13.40
CA MET A 1 -3.23 2.65 12.64
C MET A 1 -1.77 2.66 12.22
N ASN A 2 -1.04 1.63 12.58
CA ASN A 2 0.33 1.48 12.13
C ASN A 2 0.40 0.47 10.97
N ARG A 3 1.61 0.20 10.46
CA ARG A 3 1.79 -0.74 9.36
C ARG A 3 1.24 -2.14 9.68
N ARG A 4 1.49 -2.61 10.90
CA ARG A 4 1.02 -3.93 11.34
C ARG A 4 -0.51 -4.02 11.29
N ASP A 5 -1.18 -2.99 11.77
CA ASP A 5 -2.64 -2.93 11.76
C ASP A 5 -3.17 -2.90 10.33
N LEU A 6 -2.52 -2.16 9.46
CA LEU A 6 -2.89 -2.09 8.05
C LEU A 6 -2.76 -3.46 7.37
N VAL A 7 -1.65 -4.17 7.62
CA VAL A 7 -1.44 -5.51 7.07
C VAL A 7 -2.53 -6.48 7.53
N LEU A 8 -2.87 -6.45 8.82
CA LEU A 8 -3.92 -7.32 9.35
C LEU A 8 -5.28 -7.00 8.74
N ASP A 9 -5.59 -5.73 8.56
CA ASP A 9 -6.84 -5.31 7.93
C ASP A 9 -6.91 -5.76 6.47
N VAL A 10 -5.82 -5.60 5.73
CA VAL A 10 -5.75 -6.06 4.34
C VAL A 10 -5.91 -7.58 4.24
N ALA A 11 -5.26 -8.32 5.14
CA ALA A 11 -5.39 -9.77 5.18
C ALA A 11 -6.85 -10.20 5.36
N GLU A 12 -7.55 -9.53 6.27
CA GLU A 12 -8.95 -9.81 6.55
C GLU A 12 -9.85 -9.49 5.35
N ARG A 13 -9.65 -8.32 4.73
CA ARG A 13 -10.47 -7.88 3.60
C ARG A 13 -10.27 -8.72 2.35
N THR A 14 -9.06 -9.24 2.14
CA THR A 14 -8.74 -10.04 0.95
C THR A 14 -8.90 -11.54 1.17
N GLY A 15 -9.10 -11.96 2.42
CA GLY A 15 -9.15 -13.38 2.77
C GLY A 15 -7.79 -14.07 2.58
N SER A 16 -6.70 -13.30 2.58
CA SER A 16 -5.34 -13.84 2.44
C SER A 16 -4.68 -14.01 3.80
N ASP A 17 -3.55 -14.69 3.81
CA ASP A 17 -2.76 -14.82 5.03
C ASP A 17 -1.95 -13.53 5.26
N ARG A 18 -1.39 -13.43 6.46
CA ARG A 18 -0.63 -12.25 6.87
C ARG A 18 0.60 -12.02 5.98
N LYS A 19 1.28 -13.08 5.59
CA LYS A 19 2.46 -12.99 4.75
C LYS A 19 2.13 -12.41 3.37
N THR A 20 1.06 -12.89 2.77
CA THR A 20 0.59 -12.39 1.48
C THR A 20 0.15 -10.94 1.58
N ALA A 21 -0.59 -10.60 2.63
CA ALA A 21 -1.04 -9.24 2.86
C ALA A 21 0.13 -8.28 3.08
N ASP A 22 1.14 -8.71 3.83
CA ASP A 22 2.34 -7.91 4.05
C ASP A 22 3.08 -7.64 2.74
N ALA A 23 3.23 -8.64 1.90
CA ALA A 23 3.84 -8.48 0.58
C ALA A 23 3.06 -7.50 -0.29
N ALA A 24 1.74 -7.56 -0.26
CA ALA A 24 0.87 -6.65 -1.03
C ALA A 24 1.01 -5.21 -0.54
N VAL A 25 0.99 -4.99 0.77
CA VAL A 25 1.17 -3.66 1.35
C VAL A 25 2.54 -3.10 1.01
N SER A 26 3.59 -3.92 1.13
CA SER A 26 4.95 -3.51 0.77
C SER A 26 5.05 -3.11 -0.70
N ALA A 27 4.44 -3.89 -1.60
CA ALA A 27 4.47 -3.59 -3.03
C ALA A 27 3.81 -2.25 -3.34
N VAL A 28 2.67 -1.96 -2.73
CA VAL A 28 1.97 -0.68 -2.92
C VAL A 28 2.83 0.49 -2.42
N VAL A 29 3.35 0.39 -1.21
CA VAL A 29 4.18 1.43 -0.61
C VAL A 29 5.44 1.66 -1.43
N ASP A 30 6.12 0.61 -1.84
CA ASP A 30 7.34 0.70 -2.63
C ASP A 30 7.07 1.32 -4.01
N SER A 31 5.96 0.97 -4.63
CA SER A 31 5.57 1.52 -5.93
C SER A 31 5.32 3.02 -5.86
N ILE A 32 4.60 3.48 -4.83
CA ILE A 32 4.34 4.90 -4.63
C ILE A 32 5.64 5.64 -4.35
N THR A 33 6.46 5.09 -3.47
CA THR A 33 7.75 5.70 -3.11
C THR A 33 8.67 5.84 -4.33
N ALA A 34 8.76 4.79 -5.14
CA ALA A 34 9.59 4.81 -6.34
C ALA A 34 9.09 5.83 -7.36
N ALA A 35 7.79 5.93 -7.57
CA ALA A 35 7.20 6.89 -8.50
C ALA A 35 7.48 8.33 -8.06
N VAL A 36 7.23 8.64 -6.79
CA VAL A 36 7.48 9.98 -6.24
C VAL A 36 8.96 10.33 -6.31
N ALA A 37 9.84 9.38 -6.05
CA ALA A 37 11.30 9.60 -6.14
C ALA A 37 11.77 9.94 -7.55
N LYS A 38 11.04 9.49 -8.57
CA LYS A 38 11.33 9.80 -9.97
C LYS A 38 10.73 11.13 -10.42
N GLY A 39 10.02 11.81 -9.55
CA GLY A 39 9.34 13.05 -9.89
C GLY A 39 7.93 12.87 -10.45
N ASP A 40 7.43 11.65 -10.48
CA ASP A 40 6.04 11.38 -10.86
C ASP A 40 5.10 11.62 -9.68
N SER A 41 3.86 11.94 -10.00
CA SER A 41 2.80 11.93 -8.99
C SER A 41 2.02 10.64 -9.09
N VAL A 42 1.42 10.21 -7.97
CA VAL A 42 0.55 9.04 -7.93
C VAL A 42 -0.83 9.50 -7.47
N SER A 43 -1.83 9.23 -8.29
CA SER A 43 -3.21 9.60 -7.97
C SER A 43 -4.05 8.33 -7.82
N ILE A 44 -4.69 8.19 -6.67
CA ILE A 44 -5.60 7.08 -6.41
C ILE A 44 -7.01 7.66 -6.36
N SER A 45 -7.79 7.36 -7.38
CA SER A 45 -9.11 7.92 -7.58
C SER A 45 -10.00 7.70 -6.35
N GLY A 46 -10.55 8.79 -5.82
CA GLY A 46 -11.42 8.74 -4.65
C GLY A 46 -10.70 8.56 -3.31
N PHE A 47 -9.36 8.55 -3.31
CA PHE A 47 -8.59 8.37 -2.08
C PHE A 47 -7.58 9.50 -1.85
N ALA A 48 -6.48 9.51 -2.60
CA ALA A 48 -5.37 10.42 -2.34
C ALA A 48 -4.54 10.67 -3.59
N LYS A 49 -3.76 11.75 -3.56
CA LYS A 49 -2.75 12.05 -4.56
C LYS A 49 -1.41 12.26 -3.86
N PHE A 50 -0.37 11.59 -4.35
CA PHE A 50 0.97 11.64 -3.80
C PHE A 50 1.91 12.34 -4.77
N TYR A 51 2.67 13.28 -4.26
CA TYR A 51 3.62 14.06 -5.05
C TYR A 51 5.04 13.65 -4.75
#